data_7baef863b6c12de821ecec200472b5bc
#
_entry.id   7baef863b6c12de821ecec200472b5bc
#
_cell.length_a   1.000
_cell.length_b   1.000
_cell.length_c   1.000
_cell.angle_alpha   90.00
_cell.angle_beta   90.00
_cell.angle_gamma   90.00
#
_symmetry.space_group_name_H-M   'P 1'
#
loop_
_entity.id
_entity.type
_entity.pdbx_description
1 polymer ?
#
loop_
_entity_poly.entity_id
_entity_poly.type
_entity_poly.pdbx_seq_one_letter_code
_entity_poly.pdbx_strand_id
1 'polypeptide(L)'
;IQKSVGTEKTFSSDLSSVKDILIELNILANELEKRLFISKKKGKTITLKIKYYDFKQITISRTIEQYVNKKVDFFLIVKDLIIKASLIKPVRLLGISISNFKNLNIKQKKHQVDFNF
;
A
#
# COMPACT_ATOMS: atom_id res chain seq x y z
N ILE A 1 4.86 -16.66 7.04
CA ILE A 1 3.59 -15.92 7.01
C ILE A 1 3.81 -14.59 6.32
N GLN A 2 3.01 -14.32 5.33
CA GLN A 2 3.08 -13.06 4.62
C GLN A 2 2.37 -11.97 5.43
N LYS A 3 3.10 -10.92 5.78
CA LYS A 3 2.55 -9.83 6.59
C LYS A 3 2.12 -8.63 5.76
N SER A 4 2.58 -8.54 4.53
CA SER A 4 2.19 -7.47 3.63
C SER A 4 2.25 -7.94 2.19
N VAL A 5 1.51 -7.25 1.34
CA VAL A 5 1.61 -7.39 -0.11
C VAL A 5 1.96 -6.01 -0.63
N GLY A 6 2.98 -5.91 -1.45
CA GLY A 6 3.43 -4.62 -1.92
C GLY A 6 4.00 -4.64 -3.32
N THR A 7 4.20 -3.44 -3.84
CA THR A 7 4.84 -3.20 -5.12
C THR A 7 5.80 -2.04 -4.95
N GLU A 8 6.91 -2.05 -5.66
CA GLU A 8 7.84 -0.93 -5.62
C GLU A 8 8.60 -0.84 -6.93
N LYS A 9 9.16 0.34 -7.18
CA LYS A 9 9.95 0.58 -8.38
C LYS A 9 11.03 1.59 -8.09
N THR A 10 12.26 1.26 -8.53
CA THR A 10 13.39 2.18 -8.53
C THR A 10 13.48 2.80 -9.90
N PHE A 11 13.67 4.11 -9.95
CA PHE A 11 13.69 4.85 -11.22
C PHE A 11 15.11 5.05 -11.71
N SER A 12 15.29 4.94 -13.04
CA SER A 12 16.61 5.20 -13.65
C SER A 12 16.95 6.67 -13.60
N SER A 13 15.94 7.55 -13.59
CA SER A 13 16.10 8.98 -13.39
C SER A 13 15.18 9.40 -12.26
N ASP A 14 15.71 10.20 -11.34
CA ASP A 14 14.93 10.61 -10.17
C ASP A 14 13.74 11.46 -10.59
N LEU A 15 12.62 11.29 -9.86
CA LEU A 15 11.40 12.02 -10.11
C LEU A 15 11.35 13.26 -9.24
N SER A 16 11.08 14.41 -9.84
CA SER A 16 11.06 15.68 -9.13
C SER A 16 9.68 16.32 -9.05
N SER A 17 8.73 15.90 -9.89
CA SER A 17 7.41 16.51 -9.90
C SER A 17 6.38 15.59 -9.27
N VAL A 18 5.43 16.18 -8.57
CA VAL A 18 4.33 15.43 -7.96
C VAL A 18 3.51 14.74 -9.04
N LYS A 19 3.36 15.38 -10.19
CA LYS A 19 2.61 14.80 -11.31
C LYS A 19 3.22 13.48 -11.76
N ASP A 20 4.54 13.45 -11.96
CA ASP A 20 5.24 12.24 -12.39
C ASP A 20 5.15 11.16 -11.31
N ILE A 21 5.27 11.55 -10.06
CA ILE A 21 5.16 10.63 -8.93
C ILE A 21 3.78 10.00 -8.89
N LEU A 22 2.73 10.79 -9.10
CA LEU A 22 1.37 10.26 -9.10
C LEU A 22 1.13 9.28 -10.25
N ILE A 23 1.72 9.54 -11.42
CA ILE A 23 1.63 8.62 -12.56
C ILE A 23 2.25 7.28 -12.19
N GLU A 24 3.45 7.29 -11.58
CA GLU A 24 4.12 6.06 -11.20
C GLU A 24 3.38 5.33 -10.07
N LEU A 25 2.85 6.07 -9.10
CA LEU A 25 2.06 5.47 -8.04
C LEU A 25 0.79 4.81 -8.59
N ASN A 26 0.19 5.39 -9.62
CA ASN A 26 -0.97 4.81 -10.26
C ASN A 26 -0.63 3.44 -10.87
N ILE A 27 0.53 3.34 -11.52
CA ILE A 27 0.98 2.08 -12.10
C ILE A 27 1.23 1.04 -11.01
N LEU A 28 1.90 1.44 -9.94
CA LEU A 28 2.16 0.55 -8.80
C LEU A 28 0.86 0.09 -8.15
N ALA A 29 -0.13 0.98 -8.07
CA ALA A 29 -1.43 0.64 -7.50
C ALA A 29 -2.16 -0.40 -8.33
N ASN A 30 -2.07 -0.32 -9.67
CA ASN A 30 -2.65 -1.33 -10.54
C ASN A 30 -2.02 -2.70 -10.29
N GLU A 31 -0.70 -2.73 -10.14
CA GLU A 31 0.00 -3.98 -9.84
C GLU A 31 -0.35 -4.52 -8.47
N LEU A 32 -0.47 -3.63 -7.49
CA LEU A 32 -0.81 -4.05 -6.13
C LEU A 32 -2.20 -4.67 -6.08
N GLU A 33 -3.16 -4.06 -6.79
CA GLU A 33 -4.51 -4.62 -6.87
C GLU A 33 -4.50 -6.04 -7.41
N LYS A 34 -3.72 -6.28 -8.46
CA LYS A 34 -3.60 -7.62 -9.05
C LYS A 34 -3.01 -8.60 -8.06
N ARG A 35 -1.97 -8.20 -7.33
CA ARG A 35 -1.33 -9.08 -6.35
C ARG A 35 -2.27 -9.41 -5.20
N LEU A 36 -3.04 -8.44 -4.74
CA LEU A 36 -4.02 -8.66 -3.69
C LEU A 36 -5.10 -9.63 -4.14
N PHE A 37 -5.55 -9.48 -5.39
CA PHE A 37 -6.56 -10.37 -5.95
C PHE A 37 -6.05 -11.81 -6.04
N ILE A 38 -4.83 -11.98 -6.56
CA ILE A 38 -4.24 -13.31 -6.72
C ILE A 38 -4.02 -13.98 -5.37
N SER A 39 -3.53 -13.23 -4.39
CA SER A 39 -3.27 -13.78 -3.05
C SER A 39 -4.54 -13.88 -2.20
N LYS A 40 -5.67 -13.34 -2.68
CA LYS A 40 -6.95 -13.36 -1.97
C LYS A 40 -6.85 -12.69 -0.61
N LYS A 41 -6.17 -11.54 -0.56
CA LYS A 41 -5.97 -10.82 0.69
C LYS A 41 -6.61 -9.44 0.65
N LYS A 42 -7.07 -9.01 1.82
CA LYS A 42 -7.56 -7.67 2.08
C LYS A 42 -6.90 -7.18 3.35
N GLY A 43 -6.50 -5.93 3.36
CA GLY A 43 -5.88 -5.36 4.55
C GLY A 43 -6.39 -3.96 4.81
N LYS A 44 -6.07 -3.43 5.98
CA LYS A 44 -6.55 -2.11 6.35
C LYS A 44 -5.46 -1.12 6.69
N THR A 45 -4.19 -1.50 6.53
CA THR A 45 -3.07 -0.58 6.69
C THR A 45 -2.40 -0.37 5.34
N ILE A 46 -2.40 0.87 4.90
CA ILE A 46 -1.79 1.28 3.64
C ILE A 46 -0.49 1.99 3.97
N THR A 47 0.60 1.56 3.34
CA THR A 47 1.93 2.10 3.60
C THR A 47 2.55 2.62 2.31
N LEU A 48 3.09 3.83 2.38
CA LEU A 48 3.82 4.46 1.30
C LEU A 48 5.29 4.55 1.69
N LYS A 49 6.16 4.06 0.81
CA LYS A 49 7.60 4.10 1.00
C LYS A 49 8.21 5.02 -0.06
N ILE A 50 9.05 5.95 0.38
CA ILE A 50 9.72 6.91 -0.49
C ILE A 50 11.20 6.87 -0.17
N LYS A 51 12.03 6.60 -1.19
CA LYS A 51 13.47 6.71 -1.06
C LYS A 51 13.93 7.84 -1.96
N TYR A 52 14.68 8.77 -1.38
CA TYR A 52 15.18 9.94 -2.10
C TYR A 52 16.49 9.63 -2.81
N TYR A 53 16.91 10.57 -3.65
CA TYR A 53 18.13 10.40 -4.45
C TYR A 53 19.38 10.17 -3.58
N ASP A 54 19.38 10.65 -2.36
CA ASP A 54 20.49 10.49 -1.41
C ASP A 54 20.35 9.23 -0.56
N PHE A 55 19.45 8.32 -0.95
CA PHE A 55 19.19 7.05 -0.29
C PHE A 55 18.51 7.15 1.07
N LYS A 56 18.14 8.34 1.51
CA LYS A 56 17.34 8.48 2.71
C LYS A 56 15.92 8.02 2.41
N GLN A 57 15.31 7.34 3.35
CA GLN A 57 14.01 6.70 3.15
C GLN A 57 13.04 7.14 4.23
N ILE A 58 11.80 7.38 3.82
CA ILE A 58 10.70 7.58 4.75
C ILE A 58 9.60 6.58 4.44
N THR A 59 8.84 6.25 5.46
CA THR A 59 7.71 5.35 5.36
C THR A 59 6.55 5.98 6.12
N ILE A 60 5.40 6.06 5.44
CA ILE A 60 4.20 6.66 6.02
C ILE A 60 3.08 5.66 5.91
N SER A 61 2.37 5.42 7.00
CA SER A 61 1.27 4.45 7.02
C SER A 61 -0.01 5.08 7.54
N ARG A 62 -1.12 4.52 7.10
CA ARG A 62 -2.44 4.86 7.63
C ARG A 62 -3.27 3.59 7.75
N THR A 63 -3.87 3.40 8.91
CA THR A 63 -4.80 2.30 9.12
C THR A 63 -6.21 2.85 9.07
N ILE A 64 -7.06 2.17 8.28
CA ILE A 64 -8.46 2.55 8.12
C ILE A 64 -9.35 1.46 8.73
N GLU A 65 -10.64 1.71 8.82
CA GLU A 65 -11.55 0.78 9.49
C GLU A 65 -11.90 -0.42 8.61
N GLN A 66 -11.90 -0.23 7.31
CA GLN A 66 -12.31 -1.28 6.38
C GLN A 66 -11.13 -2.01 5.81
N TYR A 67 -11.30 -3.31 5.55
CA TYR A 67 -10.32 -4.08 4.80
C TYR A 67 -10.52 -3.79 3.32
N VAL A 68 -9.43 -3.47 2.61
CA VAL A 68 -9.49 -3.11 1.20
C VAL A 68 -8.55 -3.96 0.37
N ASN A 69 -8.90 -4.15 -0.88
CA ASN A 69 -8.05 -4.81 -1.86
C ASN A 69 -8.24 -4.25 -3.26
N LYS A 70 -9.09 -3.22 -3.41
CA LYS A 70 -9.35 -2.61 -4.71
C LYS A 70 -8.67 -1.26 -4.81
N LYS A 71 -8.07 -0.98 -5.94
CA LYS A 71 -7.37 0.27 -6.18
C LYS A 71 -8.28 1.48 -5.90
N VAL A 72 -9.54 1.41 -6.31
CA VAL A 72 -10.48 2.52 -6.11
C VAL A 72 -10.58 2.89 -4.64
N ASP A 73 -10.36 1.95 -3.74
CA ASP A 73 -10.46 2.20 -2.30
C ASP A 73 -9.14 2.66 -1.70
N PHE A 74 -8.02 1.99 -2.03
CA PHE A 74 -6.76 2.32 -1.35
C PHE A 74 -5.96 3.43 -2.03
N PHE A 75 -6.19 3.70 -3.32
CA PHE A 75 -5.37 4.72 -4.01
C PHE A 75 -5.66 6.13 -3.53
N LEU A 76 -6.89 6.40 -3.07
CA LEU A 76 -7.20 7.69 -2.47
C LEU A 76 -6.33 7.94 -1.24
N ILE A 77 -6.09 6.89 -0.46
CA ILE A 77 -5.23 6.98 0.71
C ILE A 77 -3.78 7.24 0.29
N VAL A 78 -3.30 6.52 -0.73
CA VAL A 78 -1.94 6.70 -1.24
C VAL A 78 -1.73 8.15 -1.70
N LYS A 79 -2.69 8.71 -2.44
CA LYS A 79 -2.58 10.09 -2.92
C LYS A 79 -2.53 11.07 -1.76
N ASP A 80 -3.33 10.86 -0.74
CA ASP A 80 -3.33 11.72 0.43
C ASP A 80 -1.99 11.63 1.17
N LEU A 81 -1.44 10.44 1.29
CA LEU A 81 -0.15 10.24 1.96
C LEU A 81 0.99 10.95 1.22
N ILE A 82 1.01 10.87 -0.12
CA ILE A 82 2.08 11.50 -0.88
C ILE A 82 2.00 13.02 -0.79
N ILE A 83 0.80 13.57 -0.79
CA ILE A 83 0.61 15.02 -0.65
C ILE A 83 1.08 15.47 0.73
N LYS A 84 0.74 14.73 1.77
CA LYS A 84 1.14 15.08 3.14
C LYS A 84 2.62 14.89 3.39
N ALA A 85 3.28 14.07 2.60
CA ALA A 85 4.72 13.86 2.74
C ALA A 85 5.53 15.11 2.40
N SER A 86 4.96 16.05 1.64
CA SER A 86 5.61 17.31 1.27
C SER A 86 6.99 17.07 0.71
N LEU A 87 7.04 16.41 -0.45
CA LEU A 87 8.30 16.00 -1.07
C LEU A 87 9.20 17.21 -1.33
N ILE A 88 10.40 17.18 -0.79
CA ILE A 88 11.36 18.28 -0.89
C ILE A 88 12.59 17.92 -1.68
N LYS A 89 12.75 16.65 -2.05
CA LYS A 89 13.92 16.15 -2.77
C LYS A 89 13.48 15.22 -3.89
N PRO A 90 14.30 15.07 -4.94
CA PRO A 90 13.99 14.09 -5.98
C PRO A 90 13.88 12.68 -5.42
N VAL A 91 12.97 11.92 -5.98
CA VAL A 91 12.61 10.59 -5.52
C VAL A 91 13.21 9.52 -6.41
N ARG A 92 13.91 8.57 -5.80
CA ARG A 92 14.59 7.48 -6.48
C ARG A 92 13.73 6.21 -6.52
N LEU A 93 12.94 5.96 -5.48
CA LEU A 93 12.13 4.76 -5.37
C LEU A 93 10.80 5.10 -4.72
N LEU A 94 9.76 4.46 -5.22
CA LEU A 94 8.43 4.51 -4.64
C LEU A 94 7.94 3.09 -4.39
N GLY A 95 7.26 2.89 -3.27
CA GLY A 95 6.62 1.61 -2.96
C GLY A 95 5.31 1.83 -2.24
N ILE A 96 4.37 0.94 -2.47
CA ILE A 96 3.11 0.92 -1.73
C ILE A 96 2.84 -0.51 -1.29
N SER A 97 2.24 -0.65 -0.12
CA SER A 97 1.90 -1.96 0.40
C SER A 97 0.65 -1.91 1.24
N ILE A 98 0.03 -3.06 1.39
CA ILE A 98 -1.13 -3.24 2.24
C ILE A 98 -0.81 -4.36 3.20
N SER A 99 -1.14 -4.14 4.46
CA SER A 99 -0.89 -5.08 5.55
C SER A 99 -2.08 -5.10 6.49
N ASN A 100 -1.92 -5.81 7.60
CA ASN A 100 -2.97 -5.97 8.60
C ASN A 100 -4.18 -6.63 7.97
N PHE A 101 -3.94 -7.86 7.49
CA PHE A 101 -4.91 -8.60 6.69
C PHE A 101 -6.07 -9.13 7.52
N LYS A 102 -7.22 -9.26 6.86
CA LYS A 102 -8.37 -9.92 7.44
C LYS A 102 -8.06 -11.40 7.67
N ASN A 103 -8.32 -11.86 8.89
CA ASN A 103 -8.04 -13.25 9.24
C ASN A 103 -9.28 -14.11 9.01
N LEU A 104 -9.34 -14.73 7.83
CA LEU A 104 -10.48 -15.57 7.48
C LEU A 104 -10.51 -16.87 8.23
N ASN A 105 -9.34 -17.38 8.65
CA ASN A 105 -9.27 -18.65 9.37
C ASN A 105 -9.93 -18.56 10.73
N ILE A 106 -9.67 -17.50 11.48
CA ILE A 106 -10.30 -17.29 12.77
C ILE A 106 -11.79 -17.17 12.60
N LYS A 107 -12.22 -16.45 11.60
CA LYS A 107 -13.62 -16.25 11.32
C LYS A 107 -14.32 -17.57 11.05
N GLN A 108 -13.71 -18.44 10.27
CA GLN A 108 -14.29 -19.76 9.98
C GLN A 108 -14.40 -20.62 11.20
N LYS A 109 -13.39 -20.57 12.07
CA LYS A 109 -13.40 -21.38 13.28
C LYS A 109 -14.50 -20.95 14.24
N LYS A 110 -14.77 -19.67 14.28
CA LYS A 110 -15.79 -19.18 15.19
C LYS A 110 -17.18 -19.48 14.75
N HIS A 111 -17.26 -19.82 13.62
CA HIS A 111 -18.53 -20.05 13.18
C HIS A 111 -19.00 -21.35 13.34
N GLN A 112 -18.20 -21.36 14.02
CA GLN A 112 -18.50 -22.16 14.58
C GLN A 112 -18.82 -22.06 15.65
N VAL A 113 -18.38 -21.13 16.15
CA VAL A 113 -18.70 -20.93 17.14
C VAL A 113 -19.16 -20.58 17.59
N ASP A 114 -19.02 -20.12 17.51
CA ASP A 114 -19.51 -19.89 17.98
C ASP A 114 -20.01 -19.78 18.21
N PHE A 115 -19.74 -19.61 18.33
CA PHE A 115 -20.09 -19.78 18.73
C PHE A 115 -20.60 -19.85 19.14
N ASN A 116 -20.60 -20.08 19.37
CA ASN A 116 -20.96 -20.25 19.95
C ASN A 116 -21.17 -20.14 20.34
N PHE A 117 -20.61 -19.80 20.25
CA PHE A 117 -20.57 -19.79 20.62
C PHE A 117 -20.74 -19.88 20.85
#